data_3d8cbf344f519f63f0836e107ba92730
#
_entry.id   3d8cbf344f519f63f0836e107ba92730
#
_cell.length_a   1.000
_cell.length_b   1.000
_cell.length_c   1.000
_cell.angle_alpha   90.00
_cell.angle_beta   90.00
_cell.angle_gamma   90.00
#
_symmetry.space_group_name_H-M   'P 1'
#
loop_
_entity.id
_entity.type
_entity.pdbx_description
1 polymer ?
#
loop_
_entity_poly.entity_id
_entity_poly.type
_entity_poly.pdbx_seq_one_letter_code
_entity_poly.pdbx_strand_id
1 'polypeptide(L)'
;SPPVARGADFNSNGWSVSLSQPLFRWQNWIGYRQAGLSAALAELQLAQAGQDLILRVTQAYFDVLLAQETLATAQAQKAAIAEQLELAKKSFEVGAATITDTHEAQARHDLALAAEIAAENDLAVKRQALRTLTGTTPATLRGLPGGVRIDAPRPAEIGAWVGSAETGNLGVQIAQTGLEVAARE
;
A
#
# COMPACT_ATOMS: atom_id res chain seq x y z
N SER A 1 -46.04 -76.38 35.32
CA SER A 1 -45.70 -75.01 35.58
C SER A 1 -44.40 -74.68 34.89
N PRO A 2 -44.32 -73.65 34.08
CA PRO A 2 -43.06 -73.25 33.42
C PRO A 2 -42.11 -72.65 34.45
N PRO A 3 -40.78 -72.78 34.30
CA PRO A 3 -39.82 -72.17 35.18
C PRO A 3 -39.80 -70.70 35.04
N VAL A 4 -39.95 -69.93 36.12
CA VAL A 4 -39.83 -68.50 36.20
C VAL A 4 -38.30 -68.21 36.12
N ALA A 5 -37.90 -67.57 34.99
CA ALA A 5 -36.59 -67.02 34.86
C ALA A 5 -36.39 -65.82 35.86
N ARG A 6 -35.62 -66.09 36.93
CA ARG A 6 -35.19 -65.01 37.80
C ARG A 6 -34.11 -64.22 37.09
N GLY A 7 -34.48 -63.07 36.60
CA GLY A 7 -33.51 -62.04 36.16
C GLY A 7 -32.71 -61.58 37.38
N ALA A 8 -31.42 -61.79 37.36
CA ALA A 8 -30.51 -61.21 38.33
C ALA A 8 -30.01 -59.90 37.75
N ASP A 9 -30.50 -58.82 38.27
CA ASP A 9 -29.93 -57.47 37.95
C ASP A 9 -28.61 -57.33 38.70
N PHE A 10 -27.53 -57.21 37.95
CA PHE A 10 -26.22 -56.93 38.54
C PHE A 10 -25.68 -55.62 37.92
N ASN A 11 -25.08 -54.77 38.75
CA ASN A 11 -24.45 -53.55 38.35
C ASN A 11 -23.00 -53.86 37.94
N SER A 12 -22.62 -53.60 36.69
CA SER A 12 -21.26 -53.74 36.25
C SER A 12 -20.71 -52.34 35.91
N ASN A 13 -19.68 -51.90 36.61
CA ASN A 13 -18.95 -50.67 36.33
C ASN A 13 -17.57 -51.07 35.83
N GLY A 14 -17.21 -50.51 34.68
CA GLY A 14 -15.89 -50.68 34.08
C GLY A 14 -15.34 -49.34 33.67
N TRP A 15 -14.08 -49.13 33.87
CA TRP A 15 -13.35 -48.02 33.27
C TRP A 15 -12.18 -48.57 32.46
N SER A 16 -11.82 -47.89 31.38
CA SER A 16 -10.67 -48.27 30.56
C SER A 16 -9.84 -47.03 30.24
N VAL A 17 -8.52 -47.18 30.27
CA VAL A 17 -7.56 -46.20 29.79
C VAL A 17 -6.86 -46.81 28.58
N SER A 18 -6.92 -46.13 27.44
CA SER A 18 -6.23 -46.57 26.25
C SER A 18 -5.19 -45.53 25.83
N LEU A 19 -3.96 -45.96 25.59
CA LEU A 19 -2.87 -45.17 25.03
C LEU A 19 -2.55 -45.71 23.63
N SER A 20 -2.68 -44.87 22.63
CA SER A 20 -2.31 -45.20 21.24
C SER A 20 -1.15 -44.31 20.80
N GLN A 21 0.01 -44.89 20.59
CA GLN A 21 1.20 -44.23 20.08
C GLN A 21 1.48 -44.70 18.65
N PRO A 22 1.23 -43.87 17.61
CA PRO A 22 1.61 -44.26 16.26
C PRO A 22 3.14 -44.22 16.12
N LEU A 23 3.74 -45.38 15.82
CA LEU A 23 5.18 -45.47 15.59
C LEU A 23 5.59 -44.97 14.20
N PHE A 24 4.76 -45.18 13.21
CA PHE A 24 4.97 -44.66 11.85
C PHE A 24 3.63 -44.42 11.17
N ARG A 25 3.45 -43.22 10.64
CA ARG A 25 2.34 -42.86 9.75
C ARG A 25 2.89 -42.12 8.54
N TRP A 26 2.73 -42.67 7.35
CA TRP A 26 3.17 -42.08 6.10
C TRP A 26 2.57 -40.69 5.91
N GLN A 27 1.32 -40.51 6.26
CA GLN A 27 0.63 -39.19 6.20
C GLN A 27 1.32 -38.12 7.06
N ASN A 28 1.81 -38.47 8.26
CA ASN A 28 2.50 -37.54 9.13
C ASN A 28 3.85 -37.10 8.52
N TRP A 29 4.54 -38.04 7.85
CA TRP A 29 5.78 -37.74 7.15
C TRP A 29 5.56 -36.79 5.96
N ILE A 30 4.54 -37.05 5.11
CA ILE A 30 4.16 -36.13 4.00
C ILE A 30 3.75 -34.78 4.56
N GLY A 31 2.88 -34.74 5.60
CA GLY A 31 2.46 -33.52 6.25
C GLY A 31 3.62 -32.69 6.81
N TYR A 32 4.63 -33.32 7.40
CA TYR A 32 5.84 -32.63 7.86
C TYR A 32 6.61 -31.97 6.70
N ARG A 33 6.79 -32.69 5.58
CA ARG A 33 7.46 -32.13 4.38
C ARG A 33 6.66 -31.03 3.73
N GLN A 34 5.33 -31.16 3.68
CA GLN A 34 4.43 -30.12 3.16
C GLN A 34 4.44 -28.87 4.04
N ALA A 35 4.48 -29.04 5.38
CA ALA A 35 4.61 -27.92 6.30
C ALA A 35 5.92 -27.13 6.09
N GLY A 36 7.04 -27.83 5.78
CA GLY A 36 8.29 -27.17 5.42
C GLY A 36 8.19 -26.29 4.17
N LEU A 37 7.52 -26.80 3.12
CA LEU A 37 7.28 -26.00 1.89
C LEU A 37 6.32 -24.83 2.14
N SER A 38 5.29 -25.04 2.96
CA SER A 38 4.37 -23.97 3.35
C SER A 38 5.07 -22.86 4.14
N ALA A 39 6.02 -23.21 5.01
CA ALA A 39 6.86 -22.23 5.70
C ALA A 39 7.74 -21.43 4.71
N ALA A 40 8.40 -22.12 3.78
CA ALA A 40 9.19 -21.45 2.73
C ALA A 40 8.33 -20.51 1.86
N LEU A 41 7.11 -20.94 1.50
CA LEU A 41 6.16 -20.10 0.78
C LEU A 41 5.78 -18.84 1.57
N ALA A 42 5.54 -18.99 2.88
CA ALA A 42 5.22 -17.85 3.75
C ALA A 42 6.39 -16.85 3.87
N GLU A 43 7.63 -17.34 3.91
CA GLU A 43 8.84 -16.49 3.91
C GLU A 43 8.97 -15.69 2.62
N LEU A 44 8.73 -16.31 1.46
CA LEU A 44 8.74 -15.62 0.17
C LEU A 44 7.63 -14.57 0.09
N GLN A 45 6.44 -14.87 0.58
CA GLN A 45 5.32 -13.91 0.65
C GLN A 45 5.64 -12.73 1.58
N LEU A 46 6.29 -12.98 2.71
CA LEU A 46 6.76 -11.92 3.61
C LEU A 46 7.78 -11.02 2.92
N ALA A 47 8.74 -11.61 2.21
CA ALA A 47 9.74 -10.85 1.46
C ALA A 47 9.09 -9.99 0.36
N GLN A 48 8.12 -10.53 -0.37
CA GLN A 48 7.35 -9.79 -1.37
C GLN A 48 6.57 -8.65 -0.75
N ALA A 49 5.85 -8.90 0.35
CA ALA A 49 5.11 -7.86 1.07
C ALA A 49 6.05 -6.73 1.56
N GLY A 50 7.28 -7.06 1.95
CA GLY A 50 8.31 -6.08 2.31
C GLY A 50 8.72 -5.20 1.13
N GLN A 51 8.93 -5.78 -0.06
CA GLN A 51 9.23 -5.01 -1.28
C GLN A 51 8.06 -4.10 -1.68
N ASP A 52 6.83 -4.64 -1.66
CA ASP A 52 5.63 -3.86 -1.96
C ASP A 52 5.43 -2.70 -0.99
N LEU A 53 5.73 -2.91 0.30
CA LEU A 53 5.67 -1.85 1.30
C LEU A 53 6.68 -0.73 0.99
N ILE A 54 7.92 -1.07 0.62
CA ILE A 54 8.94 -0.07 0.24
C ILE A 54 8.45 0.77 -0.93
N LEU A 55 7.91 0.14 -1.97
CA LEU A 55 7.37 0.86 -3.14
C LEU A 55 6.21 1.77 -2.76
N ARG A 56 5.27 1.28 -1.96
CA ARG A 56 4.10 2.06 -1.52
C ARG A 56 4.50 3.24 -0.64
N VAL A 57 5.44 3.07 0.29
CA VAL A 57 5.94 4.16 1.13
C VAL A 57 6.68 5.18 0.29
N THR A 58 7.52 4.73 -0.64
CA THR A 58 8.26 5.62 -1.56
C THR A 58 7.30 6.44 -2.43
N GLN A 59 6.29 5.80 -3.01
CA GLN A 59 5.27 6.50 -3.79
C GLN A 59 4.52 7.52 -2.94
N ALA A 60 4.04 7.14 -1.76
CA ALA A 60 3.33 8.05 -0.87
C ALA A 60 4.20 9.24 -0.42
N TYR A 61 5.51 9.01 -0.22
CA TYR A 61 6.46 10.06 0.10
C TYR A 61 6.56 11.11 -1.03
N PHE A 62 6.75 10.64 -2.26
CA PHE A 62 6.83 11.55 -3.41
C PHE A 62 5.49 12.22 -3.74
N ASP A 63 4.37 11.53 -3.51
CA ASP A 63 3.04 12.12 -3.65
C ASP A 63 2.86 13.31 -2.71
N VAL A 64 3.35 13.23 -1.45
CA VAL A 64 3.30 14.36 -0.52
C VAL A 64 4.21 15.51 -0.99
N LEU A 65 5.43 15.21 -1.46
CA LEU A 65 6.31 16.24 -2.00
C LEU A 65 5.70 16.96 -3.19
N LEU A 66 5.12 16.20 -4.12
CA LEU A 66 4.42 16.77 -5.28
C LEU A 66 3.25 17.66 -4.85
N ALA A 67 2.43 17.22 -3.90
CA ALA A 67 1.31 18.00 -3.38
C ALA A 67 1.78 19.30 -2.68
N GLN A 68 2.93 19.27 -1.99
CA GLN A 68 3.53 20.48 -1.41
C GLN A 68 3.94 21.51 -2.48
N GLU A 69 4.60 21.06 -3.55
CA GLU A 69 4.99 21.92 -4.66
C GLU A 69 3.77 22.46 -5.43
N THR A 70 2.74 21.63 -5.58
CA THR A 70 1.47 22.03 -6.20
C THR A 70 0.78 23.12 -5.39
N LEU A 71 0.74 22.98 -4.05
CA LEU A 71 0.20 24.02 -3.17
C LEU A 71 1.01 25.31 -3.24
N ALA A 72 2.34 25.23 -3.19
CA ALA A 72 3.19 26.41 -3.29
C ALA A 72 2.99 27.13 -4.62
N THR A 73 2.82 26.39 -5.72
CA THR A 73 2.53 26.95 -7.05
C THR A 73 1.15 27.63 -7.09
N ALA A 74 0.11 27.00 -6.52
CA ALA A 74 -1.23 27.57 -6.45
C ALA A 74 -1.25 28.86 -5.62
N GLN A 75 -0.52 28.91 -4.51
CA GLN A 75 -0.37 30.09 -3.67
C GLN A 75 0.33 31.24 -4.41
N ALA A 76 1.42 30.94 -5.11
CA ALA A 76 2.14 31.93 -5.91
C ALA A 76 1.26 32.50 -7.07
N GLN A 77 0.51 31.57 -7.72
CA GLN A 77 -0.42 31.97 -8.78
C GLN A 77 -1.56 32.86 -8.24
N LYS A 78 -2.17 32.49 -7.11
CA LYS A 78 -3.19 33.31 -6.47
C LYS A 78 -2.65 34.72 -6.12
N ALA A 79 -1.44 34.79 -5.56
CA ALA A 79 -0.82 36.10 -5.23
C ALA A 79 -0.65 36.98 -6.48
N ALA A 80 -0.14 36.42 -7.58
CA ALA A 80 0.02 37.18 -8.84
C ALA A 80 -1.33 37.62 -9.42
N ILE A 81 -2.37 36.78 -9.36
CA ILE A 81 -3.71 37.11 -9.83
C ILE A 81 -4.36 38.20 -8.93
N ALA A 82 -4.10 38.13 -7.60
CA ALA A 82 -4.58 39.17 -6.67
C ALA A 82 -3.99 40.57 -7.02
N GLU A 83 -2.70 40.63 -7.38
CA GLU A 83 -2.10 41.89 -7.84
C GLU A 83 -2.75 42.40 -9.14
N GLN A 84 -3.06 41.50 -10.08
CA GLN A 84 -3.77 41.86 -11.32
C GLN A 84 -5.20 42.37 -11.04
N LEU A 85 -5.90 41.78 -10.09
CA LEU A 85 -7.23 42.22 -9.65
C LEU A 85 -7.16 43.64 -9.08
N GLU A 86 -6.20 43.91 -8.20
CA GLU A 86 -6.01 45.26 -7.64
C GLU A 86 -5.66 46.28 -8.71
N LEU A 87 -4.85 45.93 -9.72
CA LEU A 87 -4.57 46.76 -10.85
C LEU A 87 -5.83 47.05 -11.69
N ALA A 88 -6.65 46.01 -11.96
CA ALA A 88 -7.91 46.17 -12.69
C ALA A 88 -8.89 47.12 -11.96
N LYS A 89 -9.03 46.97 -10.63
CA LYS A 89 -9.84 47.86 -9.80
C LYS A 89 -9.37 49.33 -9.90
N LYS A 90 -8.07 49.56 -9.71
CA LYS A 90 -7.48 50.92 -9.83
C LYS A 90 -7.66 51.50 -11.21
N SER A 91 -7.49 50.72 -12.27
CA SER A 91 -7.68 51.16 -13.65
C SER A 91 -9.13 51.53 -13.93
N PHE A 92 -10.08 50.81 -13.36
CA PHE A 92 -11.51 51.15 -13.42
C PHE A 92 -11.80 52.48 -12.69
N GLU A 93 -11.26 52.67 -11.48
CA GLU A 93 -11.45 53.89 -10.68
C GLU A 93 -11.00 55.15 -11.40
N VAL A 94 -9.93 55.06 -12.22
CA VAL A 94 -9.42 56.20 -13.01
C VAL A 94 -10.03 56.26 -14.42
N GLY A 95 -11.00 55.37 -14.73
CA GLY A 95 -11.70 55.35 -16.03
C GLY A 95 -10.89 54.75 -17.19
N ALA A 96 -9.78 54.05 -16.91
CA ALA A 96 -8.92 53.43 -17.92
C ALA A 96 -9.31 52.00 -18.27
N ALA A 97 -10.22 51.35 -17.50
CA ALA A 97 -10.73 50.02 -17.74
C ALA A 97 -12.25 49.96 -17.57
N THR A 98 -12.87 48.88 -18.05
CA THR A 98 -14.32 48.65 -17.93
C THR A 98 -14.66 47.91 -16.65
N ILE A 99 -15.92 48.00 -16.19
CA ILE A 99 -16.41 47.19 -15.06
C ILE A 99 -16.34 45.70 -15.37
N THR A 100 -16.48 45.31 -16.64
CA THR A 100 -16.36 43.93 -17.09
C THR A 100 -14.95 43.38 -16.84
N ASP A 101 -13.91 44.19 -17.09
CA ASP A 101 -12.51 43.78 -16.83
C ASP A 101 -12.29 43.52 -15.34
N THR A 102 -12.91 44.30 -14.45
CA THR A 102 -12.83 44.11 -13.01
C THR A 102 -13.54 42.81 -12.58
N HIS A 103 -14.73 42.56 -13.15
CA HIS A 103 -15.45 41.31 -12.85
C HIS A 103 -14.72 40.06 -13.38
N GLU A 104 -14.09 40.18 -14.55
CA GLU A 104 -13.26 39.10 -15.09
C GLU A 104 -12.03 38.83 -14.20
N ALA A 105 -11.34 39.87 -13.77
CA ALA A 105 -10.22 39.72 -12.84
C ALA A 105 -10.65 39.11 -11.48
N GLN A 106 -11.82 39.51 -10.96
CA GLN A 106 -12.39 38.94 -9.76
C GLN A 106 -12.70 37.43 -9.94
N ALA A 107 -13.32 37.07 -11.05
CA ALA A 107 -13.63 35.65 -11.33
C ALA A 107 -12.35 34.81 -11.44
N ARG A 108 -11.28 35.31 -12.04
CA ARG A 108 -9.97 34.63 -12.07
C ARG A 108 -9.38 34.45 -10.68
N HIS A 109 -9.48 35.49 -9.82
CA HIS A 109 -9.02 35.38 -8.43
C HIS A 109 -9.78 34.32 -7.64
N ASP A 110 -11.10 34.29 -7.80
CA ASP A 110 -11.95 33.30 -7.10
C ASP A 110 -11.66 31.88 -7.57
N LEU A 111 -11.36 31.68 -8.86
CA LEU A 111 -10.89 30.37 -9.37
C LEU A 111 -9.52 29.99 -8.81
N ALA A 112 -8.59 30.96 -8.70
CA ALA A 112 -7.27 30.68 -8.10
C ALA A 112 -7.38 30.34 -6.60
N LEU A 113 -8.28 31.01 -5.88
CA LEU A 113 -8.60 30.67 -4.48
C LEU A 113 -9.16 29.26 -4.35
N ALA A 114 -10.09 28.88 -5.22
CA ALA A 114 -10.63 27.51 -5.24
C ALA A 114 -9.55 26.46 -5.53
N ALA A 115 -8.62 26.76 -6.44
CA ALA A 115 -7.50 25.89 -6.75
C ALA A 115 -6.55 25.70 -5.56
N GLU A 116 -6.26 26.78 -4.80
CA GLU A 116 -5.47 26.70 -3.57
C GLU A 116 -6.14 25.80 -2.52
N ILE A 117 -7.44 25.99 -2.25
CA ILE A 117 -8.20 25.17 -1.31
C ILE A 117 -8.18 23.70 -1.71
N ALA A 118 -8.32 23.42 -3.02
CA ALA A 118 -8.23 22.05 -3.52
C ALA A 118 -6.84 21.45 -3.30
N ALA A 119 -5.76 22.21 -3.54
CA ALA A 119 -4.39 21.77 -3.31
C ALA A 119 -4.08 21.54 -1.81
N GLU A 120 -4.62 22.39 -0.93
CA GLU A 120 -4.50 22.18 0.53
C GLU A 120 -5.15 20.89 0.98
N ASN A 121 -6.35 20.60 0.50
CA ASN A 121 -7.06 19.36 0.80
C ASN A 121 -6.31 18.14 0.24
N ASP A 122 -5.81 18.20 -0.99
CA ASP A 122 -5.02 17.11 -1.56
C ASP A 122 -3.78 16.82 -0.73
N LEU A 123 -3.03 17.85 -0.33
CA LEU A 123 -1.88 17.71 0.55
C LEU A 123 -2.25 17.06 1.89
N ALA A 124 -3.38 17.41 2.48
CA ALA A 124 -3.84 16.80 3.73
C ALA A 124 -4.14 15.29 3.54
N VAL A 125 -4.80 14.93 2.43
CA VAL A 125 -5.09 13.52 2.06
C VAL A 125 -3.80 12.74 1.84
N LYS A 126 -2.83 13.28 1.08
CA LYS A 126 -1.54 12.62 0.83
C LYS A 126 -0.73 12.41 2.11
N ARG A 127 -0.71 13.39 3.02
CA ARG A 127 -0.07 13.26 4.33
C ARG A 127 -0.72 12.16 5.19
N GLN A 128 -2.04 12.08 5.16
CA GLN A 128 -2.76 11.02 5.88
C GLN A 128 -2.48 9.64 5.29
N ALA A 129 -2.39 9.50 3.97
CA ALA A 129 -2.01 8.25 3.31
C ALA A 129 -0.60 7.79 3.74
N LEU A 130 0.38 8.70 3.75
CA LEU A 130 1.74 8.40 4.22
C LEU A 130 1.74 8.00 5.71
N ARG A 131 0.98 8.71 6.56
CA ARG A 131 0.83 8.36 7.96
C ARG A 131 0.27 6.96 8.16
N THR A 132 -0.71 6.56 7.37
CA THR A 132 -1.33 5.22 7.45
C THR A 132 -0.30 4.12 7.16
N LEU A 133 0.64 4.37 6.23
CA LEU A 133 1.69 3.41 5.87
C LEU A 133 2.83 3.36 6.88
N THR A 134 3.21 4.51 7.45
CA THR A 134 4.40 4.63 8.32
C THR A 134 4.07 4.56 9.82
N GLY A 135 2.79 4.73 10.20
CA GLY A 135 2.36 4.85 11.59
C GLY A 135 2.75 6.16 12.26
N THR A 136 3.50 7.04 11.58
CA THR A 136 4.01 8.31 12.13
C THR A 136 3.62 9.49 11.25
N THR A 137 3.52 10.67 11.85
CA THR A 137 3.34 11.93 11.11
C THR A 137 4.68 12.66 11.08
N PRO A 138 5.43 12.60 9.97
CA PRO A 138 6.68 13.33 9.88
C PRO A 138 6.38 14.85 9.90
N ALA A 139 7.06 15.57 10.78
CA ALA A 139 6.89 17.02 10.91
C ALA A 139 7.32 17.76 9.64
N THR A 140 8.43 17.30 9.03
CA THR A 140 8.96 17.83 7.77
C THR A 140 9.47 16.69 6.90
N LEU A 141 9.16 16.74 5.62
CA LEU A 141 9.74 15.84 4.62
C LEU A 141 10.93 16.53 3.96
N ARG A 142 11.99 15.77 3.74
CA ARG A 142 13.15 16.29 3.01
C ARG A 142 12.84 16.30 1.52
N GLY A 143 12.84 17.47 0.92
CA GLY A 143 12.71 17.65 -0.53
C GLY A 143 13.86 17.02 -1.30
N LEU A 144 13.66 16.84 -2.60
CA LEU A 144 14.75 16.44 -3.49
C LEU A 144 15.77 17.59 -3.58
N PRO A 145 17.08 17.29 -3.48
CA PRO A 145 18.09 18.30 -3.74
C PRO A 145 17.96 18.82 -5.19
N GLY A 146 18.17 20.11 -5.39
CA GLY A 146 18.17 20.68 -6.74
C GLY A 146 19.19 20.00 -7.64
N GLY A 147 18.81 19.68 -8.88
CA GLY A 147 19.72 19.10 -9.88
C GLY A 147 19.92 17.58 -9.74
N VAL A 148 19.05 16.86 -9.04
CA VAL A 148 19.07 15.37 -9.03
C VAL A 148 19.02 14.86 -10.46
N ARG A 149 20.06 14.12 -10.86
CA ARG A 149 20.08 13.41 -12.13
C ARG A 149 19.69 11.95 -11.85
N ILE A 150 18.68 11.50 -12.56
CA ILE A 150 18.27 10.10 -12.53
C ILE A 150 19.04 9.40 -13.64
N ASP A 151 20.01 8.57 -13.25
CA ASP A 151 20.76 7.76 -14.21
C ASP A 151 19.85 6.68 -14.82
N ALA A 152 20.11 6.36 -16.06
CA ALA A 152 19.43 5.24 -16.71
C ALA A 152 19.73 3.92 -15.96
N PRO A 153 18.77 3.00 -15.90
CA PRO A 153 18.99 1.71 -15.24
C PRO A 153 20.11 0.92 -15.90
N ARG A 154 20.91 0.25 -15.08
CA ARG A 154 22.01 -0.63 -15.54
C ARG A 154 21.75 -2.06 -15.07
N PRO A 155 21.88 -3.06 -15.95
CA PRO A 155 22.28 -3.01 -17.36
C PRO A 155 21.24 -2.33 -18.26
N ALA A 156 21.66 -1.75 -19.39
CA ALA A 156 20.76 -1.08 -20.34
C ALA A 156 19.91 -2.07 -21.15
N GLU A 157 20.33 -3.31 -21.25
CA GLU A 157 19.68 -4.36 -22.02
C GLU A 157 18.54 -5.02 -21.24
N ILE A 158 17.35 -5.04 -21.81
CA ILE A 158 16.15 -5.65 -21.20
C ILE A 158 16.33 -7.16 -20.98
N GLY A 159 17.07 -7.86 -21.88
CA GLY A 159 17.31 -9.30 -21.77
C GLY A 159 18.05 -9.68 -20.47
N ALA A 160 18.98 -8.83 -19.99
CA ALA A 160 19.66 -9.05 -18.73
C ALA A 160 18.71 -8.96 -17.51
N TRP A 161 17.73 -8.05 -17.56
CA TRP A 161 16.70 -7.94 -16.55
C TRP A 161 15.74 -9.12 -16.55
N VAL A 162 15.33 -9.59 -17.73
CA VAL A 162 14.48 -10.78 -17.88
C VAL A 162 15.18 -12.01 -17.32
N GLY A 163 16.44 -12.25 -17.68
CA GLY A 163 17.20 -13.38 -17.14
C GLY A 163 17.40 -13.31 -15.62
N SER A 164 17.60 -12.12 -15.05
CA SER A 164 17.63 -11.94 -13.59
C SER A 164 16.27 -12.20 -12.95
N ALA A 165 15.17 -11.83 -13.62
CA ALA A 165 13.82 -12.01 -13.10
C ALA A 165 13.40 -13.48 -13.07
N GLU A 166 13.84 -14.32 -14.01
CA GLU A 166 13.51 -15.75 -14.05
C GLU A 166 13.91 -16.49 -12.77
N THR A 167 15.02 -16.11 -12.15
CA THR A 167 15.54 -16.74 -10.93
C THR A 167 15.34 -15.90 -9.68
N GLY A 168 15.32 -14.58 -9.81
CA GLY A 168 15.31 -13.64 -8.68
C GLY A 168 13.93 -13.05 -8.33
N ASN A 169 12.93 -13.17 -9.20
CA ASN A 169 11.62 -12.60 -8.94
C ASN A 169 10.85 -13.43 -7.91
N LEU A 170 10.45 -12.79 -6.81
CA LEU A 170 9.74 -13.46 -5.71
C LEU A 170 8.39 -14.04 -6.17
N GLY A 171 7.68 -13.39 -7.08
CA GLY A 171 6.43 -13.92 -7.64
C GLY A 171 6.62 -15.24 -8.40
N VAL A 172 7.72 -15.38 -9.14
CA VAL A 172 8.10 -16.63 -9.82
C VAL A 172 8.43 -17.72 -8.81
N GLN A 173 9.22 -17.40 -7.78
CA GLN A 173 9.58 -18.35 -6.71
C GLN A 173 8.35 -18.81 -5.91
N ILE A 174 7.42 -17.89 -5.61
CA ILE A 174 6.13 -18.21 -4.95
C ILE A 174 5.33 -19.18 -5.82
N ALA A 175 5.21 -18.93 -7.12
CA ALA A 175 4.48 -19.79 -8.03
C ALA A 175 5.13 -21.18 -8.16
N GLN A 176 6.46 -21.26 -8.22
CA GLN A 176 7.21 -22.51 -8.27
C GLN A 176 7.04 -23.32 -6.98
N THR A 177 7.19 -22.67 -5.82
CA THR A 177 6.98 -23.34 -4.50
C THR A 177 5.54 -23.79 -4.35
N GLY A 178 4.56 -22.99 -4.79
CA GLY A 178 3.15 -23.37 -4.81
C GLY A 178 2.86 -24.59 -5.68
N LEU A 179 3.51 -24.69 -6.84
CA LEU A 179 3.43 -25.89 -7.69
C LEU A 179 4.00 -27.12 -6.99
N GLU A 180 5.13 -26.97 -6.27
CA GLU A 180 5.72 -28.09 -5.51
C GLU A 180 4.82 -28.55 -4.37
N VAL A 181 4.12 -27.63 -3.69
CA VAL A 181 3.12 -27.97 -2.66
C VAL A 181 1.99 -28.78 -3.28
N ALA A 182 1.39 -28.28 -4.37
CA ALA A 182 0.28 -28.95 -5.04
C ALA A 182 0.66 -30.32 -5.65
N ALA A 183 1.89 -30.49 -6.12
CA ALA A 183 2.36 -31.76 -6.66
C ALA A 183 2.56 -32.86 -5.58
N ARG A 184 2.49 -32.51 -4.31
CA ARG A 184 2.66 -33.42 -3.17
C ARG A 184 1.36 -33.71 -2.40
N GLU A 185 0.26 -33.13 -2.85
CA GLU A 185 -1.10 -33.46 -2.39
C GLU A 185 -1.60 -34.74 -3.06
#